data_cc75a8aca495be05d2e4f5fc15047825
#
_entry.id   cc75a8aca495be05d2e4f5fc15047825
#
_cell.length_a   1.000
_cell.length_b   1.000
_cell.length_c   1.000
_cell.angle_alpha   90.00
_cell.angle_beta   90.00
_cell.angle_gamma   90.00
#
_symmetry.space_group_name_H-M   'P 1'
#
loop_
_entity.id
_entity.type
_entity.pdbx_description
1 polymer ?
#
loop_
_entity_poly.entity_id
_entity_poly.type
_entity_poly.pdbx_seq_one_letter_code
_entity_poly.pdbx_strand_id
1 'polypeptide(L)'
;MISYIKTELMKEKRSANFKLGIIVPIIFVLFNIAMVSLMGKSPEGKSYILATSFNWYPFLILPIVLSLLVVNISGKEKSEHIVLQKSKNLSFAKMELAKNIIIVAELLTIIVVSTILMFTFATFFLGERISLSQLIMATICLFIGSLPVVVLSFLIYGLIKKKAILILLNFVLTFPSAVIAVTNNWILFPWSYNLRMLSPVVGVHPNGTFLDTGSELMNMETTYLGLFLSIAVYAVVLTLNLLIKNKRSKCFV
;
A
#
# COMPACT_ATOMS: atom_id res chain seq x y z
N MET A 1 22.04 -11.60 -6.45
CA MET A 1 20.76 -11.05 -5.93
C MET A 1 20.37 -11.65 -4.60
N ILE A 2 20.36 -12.96 -4.46
CA ILE A 2 19.99 -13.69 -3.21
C ILE A 2 20.79 -13.19 -1.99
N SER A 3 22.09 -12.97 -2.12
CA SER A 3 22.94 -12.44 -1.03
C SER A 3 22.48 -11.07 -0.53
N TYR A 4 22.08 -10.16 -1.43
CA TYR A 4 21.55 -8.83 -1.06
C TYR A 4 20.22 -8.96 -0.30
N ILE A 5 19.31 -9.80 -0.77
CA ILE A 5 18.03 -10.04 -0.10
C ILE A 5 18.27 -10.62 1.31
N LYS A 6 19.15 -11.63 1.43
CA LYS A 6 19.50 -12.24 2.73
C LYS A 6 20.08 -11.21 3.70
N THR A 7 20.95 -10.32 3.22
CA THR A 7 21.54 -9.26 4.05
C THR A 7 20.47 -8.26 4.52
N GLU A 8 19.58 -7.82 3.63
CA GLU A 8 18.51 -6.89 4.01
C GLU A 8 17.49 -7.57 4.94
N LEU A 9 17.12 -8.84 4.73
CA LEU A 9 16.28 -9.60 5.65
C LEU A 9 16.89 -9.73 7.05
N MET A 10 18.21 -9.93 7.16
CA MET A 10 18.87 -9.94 8.45
C MET A 10 18.78 -8.61 9.18
N LYS A 11 18.81 -7.48 8.46
CA LYS A 11 18.60 -6.14 9.03
C LYS A 11 17.14 -5.91 9.45
N GLU A 12 16.17 -6.62 8.81
CA GLU A 12 14.76 -6.54 9.15
C GLU A 12 14.39 -7.38 10.39
N LYS A 13 15.17 -8.39 10.72
CA LYS A 13 14.94 -9.18 11.92
C LYS A 13 14.95 -8.29 13.17
N ARG A 14 13.83 -8.25 13.91
CA ARG A 14 13.58 -7.37 15.07
C ARG A 14 13.50 -5.86 14.72
N SER A 15 13.24 -5.52 13.47
CA SER A 15 13.09 -4.14 13.04
C SER A 15 11.74 -3.52 13.42
N ALA A 16 11.60 -2.22 13.16
CA ALA A 16 10.32 -1.53 13.27
C ALA A 16 9.28 -2.11 12.31
N ASN A 17 9.67 -2.55 11.11
CA ASN A 17 8.76 -3.16 10.15
C ASN A 17 8.21 -4.51 10.63
N PHE A 18 9.03 -5.32 11.28
CA PHE A 18 8.55 -6.55 11.91
C PHE A 18 7.44 -6.27 12.93
N LYS A 19 7.60 -5.21 13.74
CA LYS A 19 6.55 -4.77 14.68
C LYS A 19 5.31 -4.26 13.95
N LEU A 20 5.49 -3.51 12.83
CA LEU A 20 4.37 -3.07 12.00
C LEU A 20 3.59 -4.25 11.42
N GLY A 21 4.26 -5.34 11.04
CA GLY A 21 3.62 -6.58 10.59
C GLY A 21 2.62 -7.18 11.58
N ILE A 22 2.76 -6.89 12.86
CA ILE A 22 1.84 -7.32 13.93
C ILE A 22 0.85 -6.20 14.28
N ILE A 23 1.35 -4.99 14.45
CA ILE A 23 0.55 -3.85 14.96
C ILE A 23 -0.49 -3.40 13.90
N VAL A 24 -0.11 -3.36 12.62
CA VAL A 24 -1.01 -2.86 11.56
C VAL A 24 -2.24 -3.72 11.37
N PRO A 25 -2.18 -5.06 11.31
CA PRO A 25 -3.39 -5.90 11.28
C PRO A 25 -4.30 -5.70 12.49
N ILE A 26 -3.74 -5.49 13.69
CA ILE A 26 -4.54 -5.20 14.90
C ILE A 26 -5.23 -3.83 14.76
N ILE A 27 -4.49 -2.79 14.36
CA ILE A 27 -5.07 -1.45 14.10
C ILE A 27 -6.14 -1.54 13.04
N PHE A 28 -5.93 -2.32 11.97
CA PHE A 28 -6.92 -2.52 10.91
C PHE A 28 -8.24 -3.05 11.48
N VAL A 29 -8.20 -4.10 12.29
CA VAL A 29 -9.42 -4.67 12.90
C VAL A 29 -10.07 -3.69 13.88
N LEU A 30 -9.29 -3.06 14.77
CA LEU A 30 -9.81 -2.07 15.73
C LEU A 30 -10.45 -0.86 15.01
N PHE A 31 -9.82 -0.37 13.92
CA PHE A 31 -10.39 0.69 13.10
C PHE A 31 -11.73 0.28 12.50
N ASN A 32 -11.83 -0.93 11.94
CA ASN A 32 -13.07 -1.43 11.36
C ASN A 32 -14.16 -1.60 12.42
N ILE A 33 -13.83 -2.14 13.60
CA ILE A 33 -14.76 -2.25 14.72
C ILE A 33 -15.30 -0.86 15.12
N ALA A 34 -14.42 0.10 15.30
CA ALA A 34 -14.80 1.45 15.68
C ALA A 34 -15.72 2.10 14.62
N MET A 35 -15.36 1.98 13.33
CA MET A 35 -16.16 2.55 12.24
C MET A 35 -17.54 1.89 12.12
N VAL A 36 -17.61 0.56 12.17
CA VAL A 36 -18.88 -0.16 12.06
C VAL A 36 -19.78 0.12 13.27
N SER A 37 -19.22 0.25 14.47
CA SER A 37 -20.01 0.60 15.66
C SER A 37 -20.64 2.00 15.58
N LEU A 38 -20.01 2.93 14.86
CA LEU A 38 -20.56 4.27 14.59
C LEU A 38 -21.62 4.26 13.48
N MET A 39 -21.52 3.35 12.51
CA MET A 39 -22.44 3.27 11.38
C MET A 39 -23.72 2.47 11.67
N GLY A 40 -23.70 1.61 12.69
CA GLY A 40 -24.83 0.77 13.08
C GLY A 40 -24.96 -0.51 12.23
N LYS A 41 -26.19 -0.97 12.01
CA LYS A 41 -26.45 -2.21 11.24
C LYS A 41 -26.31 -1.96 9.75
N SER A 42 -25.61 -2.87 9.05
CA SER A 42 -25.49 -2.85 7.59
C SER A 42 -26.87 -2.96 6.93
N PRO A 43 -27.15 -2.18 5.86
CA PRO A 43 -28.36 -2.36 5.06
C PRO A 43 -28.37 -3.74 4.39
N GLU A 44 -29.55 -4.22 4.00
CA GLU A 44 -29.68 -5.51 3.31
C GLU A 44 -28.81 -5.54 2.02
N GLY A 45 -28.04 -6.61 1.87
CA GLY A 45 -27.13 -6.82 0.73
C GLY A 45 -25.88 -5.94 0.70
N LYS A 46 -25.63 -5.12 1.73
CA LYS A 46 -24.47 -4.24 1.87
C LYS A 46 -23.70 -4.58 3.15
N SER A 47 -22.39 -4.28 3.16
CA SER A 47 -21.53 -4.55 4.31
C SER A 47 -20.74 -3.32 4.69
N TYR A 48 -20.99 -2.76 5.88
CA TYR A 48 -20.20 -1.65 6.41
C TYR A 48 -18.76 -2.08 6.69
N ILE A 49 -18.52 -3.33 7.07
CA ILE A 49 -17.15 -3.79 7.31
C ILE A 49 -16.32 -3.88 6.02
N LEU A 50 -16.93 -4.24 4.89
CA LEU A 50 -16.26 -4.17 3.59
C LEU A 50 -15.99 -2.71 3.18
N ALA A 51 -16.98 -1.82 3.39
CA ALA A 51 -16.83 -0.40 3.10
C ALA A 51 -15.68 0.22 3.91
N THR A 52 -15.61 -0.05 5.21
CA THR A 52 -14.55 0.49 6.06
C THR A 52 -13.18 -0.10 5.73
N SER A 53 -13.11 -1.40 5.50
CA SER A 53 -11.86 -2.11 5.21
C SER A 53 -11.25 -1.74 3.87
N PHE A 54 -12.06 -1.54 2.84
CA PHE A 54 -11.58 -1.38 1.47
C PHE A 54 -11.82 0.01 0.88
N ASN A 55 -12.40 0.94 1.64
CA ASN A 55 -12.51 2.34 1.26
C ASN A 55 -11.86 3.26 2.31
N TRP A 56 -12.35 3.26 3.56
CA TRP A 56 -11.83 4.17 4.58
C TRP A 56 -10.41 3.85 5.05
N TYR A 57 -10.08 2.56 5.20
CA TYR A 57 -8.73 2.17 5.60
C TYR A 57 -7.66 2.54 4.56
N PRO A 58 -7.80 2.22 3.25
CA PRO A 58 -6.84 2.66 2.24
C PRO A 58 -6.78 4.18 2.08
N PHE A 59 -7.82 4.90 2.44
CA PHE A 59 -7.85 6.35 2.41
C PHE A 59 -7.11 6.99 3.60
N LEU A 60 -7.31 6.51 4.82
CA LEU A 60 -6.82 7.19 6.03
C LEU A 60 -5.53 6.58 6.58
N ILE A 61 -5.43 5.26 6.66
CA ILE A 61 -4.38 4.58 7.43
C ILE A 61 -3.28 4.04 6.52
N LEU A 62 -3.64 3.40 5.42
CA LEU A 62 -2.70 2.72 4.55
C LEU A 62 -1.56 3.61 4.04
N PRO A 63 -1.76 4.88 3.63
CA PRO A 63 -0.68 5.74 3.14
C PRO A 63 0.39 6.02 4.20
N ILE A 64 -0.02 6.11 5.46
CA ILE A 64 0.89 6.25 6.60
C ILE A 64 1.71 4.97 6.77
N VAL A 65 1.05 3.80 6.70
CA VAL A 65 1.69 2.48 6.80
C VAL A 65 2.73 2.30 5.70
N LEU A 66 2.36 2.58 4.43
CA LEU A 66 3.28 2.49 3.29
C LEU A 66 4.51 3.37 3.48
N SER A 67 4.31 4.60 3.97
CA SER A 67 5.41 5.52 4.27
C SER A 67 6.32 4.99 5.37
N LEU A 68 5.75 4.45 6.45
CA LEU A 68 6.51 3.90 7.57
C LEU A 68 7.35 2.69 7.16
N LEU A 69 6.79 1.78 6.35
CA LEU A 69 7.52 0.62 5.82
C LEU A 69 8.76 1.08 5.04
N VAL A 70 8.59 2.01 4.10
CA VAL A 70 9.69 2.53 3.27
C VAL A 70 10.72 3.29 4.09
N VAL A 71 10.28 4.16 5.00
CA VAL A 71 11.18 4.95 5.85
C VAL A 71 12.01 4.06 6.76
N ASN A 72 11.40 3.03 7.35
CA ASN A 72 12.09 2.15 8.29
C ASN A 72 13.17 1.32 7.61
N ILE A 73 12.93 0.78 6.42
CA ILE A 73 13.95 -0.01 5.70
C ILE A 73 15.04 0.89 5.11
N SER A 74 14.66 2.05 4.55
CA SER A 74 15.60 2.95 3.87
C SER A 74 16.41 3.79 4.86
N GLY A 75 15.87 4.09 6.03
CA GLY A 75 16.52 4.94 7.06
C GLY A 75 17.57 4.24 7.91
N LYS A 76 17.81 2.93 7.72
CA LYS A 76 18.83 2.16 8.50
C LYS A 76 20.25 2.45 8.07
N GLU A 77 20.46 3.00 6.87
CA GLU A 77 21.79 3.24 6.34
C GLU A 77 22.34 4.59 6.82
N LYS A 78 23.37 4.53 7.66
CA LYS A 78 24.15 5.70 8.05
C LYS A 78 25.15 6.06 6.95
N SER A 79 25.63 7.32 6.96
CA SER A 79 26.65 7.82 6.02
C SER A 79 27.90 6.95 5.97
N GLU A 80 28.37 6.50 7.14
CA GLU A 80 29.55 5.64 7.28
C GLU A 80 29.36 4.27 6.61
N HIS A 81 28.17 3.70 6.73
CA HIS A 81 27.82 2.43 6.05
C HIS A 81 27.87 2.60 4.54
N ILE A 82 27.42 3.73 4.01
CA ILE A 82 27.43 4.03 2.56
C ILE A 82 28.88 4.10 2.05
N VAL A 83 29.79 4.73 2.81
CA VAL A 83 31.22 4.80 2.47
C VAL A 83 31.83 3.40 2.43
N LEU A 84 31.57 2.57 3.45
CA LEU A 84 32.05 1.19 3.50
C LEU A 84 31.50 0.31 2.37
N GLN A 85 30.22 0.50 2.02
CA GLN A 85 29.59 -0.22 0.91
C GLN A 85 30.23 0.13 -0.44
N LYS A 86 30.59 1.41 -0.62
CA LYS A 86 31.34 1.88 -1.81
C LYS A 86 32.73 1.27 -1.89
N SER A 87 33.49 1.29 -0.80
CA SER A 87 34.83 0.70 -0.77
C SER A 87 34.85 -0.80 -1.09
N LYS A 88 33.76 -1.51 -0.81
CA LYS A 88 33.55 -2.91 -1.16
C LYS A 88 32.89 -3.14 -2.53
N ASN A 89 32.73 -2.10 -3.37
CA ASN A 89 32.14 -2.18 -4.70
C ASN A 89 30.73 -2.78 -4.73
N LEU A 90 29.93 -2.55 -3.68
CA LEU A 90 28.55 -3.08 -3.61
C LEU A 90 27.61 -2.29 -4.51
N SER A 91 26.75 -2.99 -5.23
CA SER A 91 25.77 -2.37 -6.12
C SER A 91 24.60 -1.78 -5.35
N PHE A 92 24.48 -0.43 -5.30
CA PHE A 92 23.36 0.26 -4.66
C PHE A 92 22.01 -0.06 -5.33
N ALA A 93 22.00 -0.27 -6.66
CA ALA A 93 20.78 -0.67 -7.36
C ALA A 93 20.28 -2.04 -6.91
N LYS A 94 21.18 -3.03 -6.72
CA LYS A 94 20.80 -4.36 -6.21
C LYS A 94 20.32 -4.29 -4.76
N MET A 95 20.90 -3.43 -3.93
CA MET A 95 20.44 -3.20 -2.56
C MET A 95 19.04 -2.56 -2.53
N GLU A 96 18.80 -1.55 -3.36
CA GLU A 96 17.51 -0.90 -3.47
C GLU A 96 16.42 -1.88 -3.95
N LEU A 97 16.75 -2.70 -4.96
CA LEU A 97 15.85 -3.76 -5.42
C LEU A 97 15.54 -4.78 -4.32
N ALA A 98 16.54 -5.18 -3.52
CA ALA A 98 16.33 -6.08 -2.39
C ALA A 98 15.39 -5.48 -1.34
N LYS A 99 15.53 -4.19 -1.01
CA LYS A 99 14.63 -3.46 -0.10
C LYS A 99 13.21 -3.42 -0.64
N ASN A 100 13.03 -3.12 -1.94
CA ASN A 100 11.71 -3.13 -2.58
C ASN A 100 11.04 -4.50 -2.48
N ILE A 101 11.75 -5.58 -2.79
CA ILE A 101 11.22 -6.95 -2.71
C ILE A 101 10.75 -7.26 -1.28
N ILE A 102 11.54 -6.89 -0.27
CA ILE A 102 11.19 -7.13 1.14
C ILE A 102 9.93 -6.35 1.52
N ILE A 103 9.85 -5.06 1.19
CA ILE A 103 8.68 -4.23 1.51
C ILE A 103 7.42 -4.74 0.82
N VAL A 104 7.52 -5.19 -0.44
CA VAL A 104 6.39 -5.79 -1.16
C VAL A 104 5.92 -7.07 -0.45
N ALA A 105 6.84 -7.92 0.02
CA ALA A 105 6.50 -9.12 0.77
C ALA A 105 5.90 -8.81 2.15
N GLU A 106 6.45 -7.83 2.88
CA GLU A 106 5.90 -7.35 4.16
C GLU A 106 4.49 -6.76 3.99
N LEU A 107 4.28 -5.93 2.97
CA LEU A 107 2.99 -5.36 2.64
C LEU A 107 1.95 -6.44 2.31
N LEU A 108 2.32 -7.42 1.48
CA LEU A 108 1.45 -8.55 1.16
C LEU A 108 1.04 -9.30 2.42
N THR A 109 2.01 -9.59 3.30
CA THR A 109 1.75 -10.28 4.57
C THR A 109 0.80 -9.46 5.46
N ILE A 110 1.03 -8.15 5.61
CA ILE A 110 0.19 -7.26 6.38
C ILE A 110 -1.25 -7.27 5.84
N ILE A 111 -1.43 -7.09 4.52
CA ILE A 111 -2.76 -7.03 3.91
C ILE A 111 -3.49 -8.37 4.06
N VAL A 112 -2.82 -9.49 3.77
CA VAL A 112 -3.43 -10.83 3.89
C VAL A 112 -3.84 -11.12 5.32
N VAL A 113 -2.96 -10.90 6.30
CA VAL A 113 -3.27 -11.12 7.72
C VAL A 113 -4.42 -10.21 8.17
N SER A 114 -4.39 -8.92 7.79
CA SER A 114 -5.46 -7.96 8.09
C SER A 114 -6.81 -8.43 7.54
N THR A 115 -6.82 -8.89 6.29
CA THR A 115 -8.05 -9.38 5.63
C THR A 115 -8.58 -10.65 6.30
N ILE A 116 -7.72 -11.60 6.66
CA ILE A 116 -8.12 -12.83 7.37
C ILE A 116 -8.73 -12.48 8.73
N LEU A 117 -8.09 -11.61 9.51
CA LEU A 117 -8.59 -11.19 10.81
C LEU A 117 -9.94 -10.46 10.69
N MET A 118 -10.07 -9.58 9.69
CA MET A 118 -11.32 -8.86 9.41
C MET A 118 -12.44 -9.83 9.01
N PHE A 119 -12.16 -10.77 8.10
CA PHE A 119 -13.13 -11.78 7.68
C PHE A 119 -13.62 -12.64 8.87
N THR A 120 -12.67 -13.07 9.71
CA THR A 120 -12.98 -13.83 10.93
C THR A 120 -13.89 -13.00 11.84
N PHE A 121 -13.55 -11.74 12.08
CA PHE A 121 -14.36 -10.85 12.92
C PHE A 121 -15.75 -10.62 12.32
N ALA A 122 -15.85 -10.33 11.01
CA ALA A 122 -17.12 -10.10 10.33
C ALA A 122 -18.06 -11.31 10.45
N THR A 123 -17.52 -12.51 10.22
CA THR A 123 -18.31 -13.74 10.18
C THR A 123 -18.76 -14.17 11.58
N PHE A 124 -17.84 -14.19 12.57
CA PHE A 124 -18.14 -14.74 13.90
C PHE A 124 -18.79 -13.74 14.86
N PHE A 125 -18.47 -12.44 14.75
CA PHE A 125 -18.97 -11.44 15.69
C PHE A 125 -20.11 -10.59 15.13
N LEU A 126 -20.10 -10.29 13.82
CA LEU A 126 -21.16 -9.50 13.19
C LEU A 126 -22.21 -10.36 12.47
N GLY A 127 -21.92 -11.65 12.22
CA GLY A 127 -22.80 -12.54 11.47
C GLY A 127 -22.95 -12.14 9.99
N GLU A 128 -22.05 -11.33 9.45
CA GLU A 128 -22.08 -10.90 8.05
C GLU A 128 -21.63 -12.02 7.10
N ARG A 129 -22.37 -12.21 6.01
CA ARG A 129 -22.01 -13.17 4.95
C ARG A 129 -21.25 -12.44 3.84
N ILE A 130 -19.92 -12.52 3.89
CA ILE A 130 -19.05 -11.94 2.88
C ILE A 130 -18.67 -12.99 1.85
N SER A 131 -18.84 -12.67 0.55
CA SER A 131 -18.38 -13.53 -0.54
C SER A 131 -16.86 -13.66 -0.55
N LEU A 132 -16.34 -14.89 -0.52
CA LEU A 132 -14.88 -15.13 -0.58
C LEU A 132 -14.28 -14.61 -1.89
N SER A 133 -14.97 -14.70 -3.01
CA SER A 133 -14.48 -14.17 -4.31
C SER A 133 -14.33 -12.65 -4.25
N GLN A 134 -15.31 -11.96 -3.70
CA GLN A 134 -15.27 -10.50 -3.49
C GLN A 134 -14.12 -10.11 -2.56
N LEU A 135 -13.94 -10.84 -1.47
CA LEU A 135 -12.87 -10.60 -0.50
C LEU A 135 -11.48 -10.78 -1.12
N ILE A 136 -11.27 -11.86 -1.87
CA ILE A 136 -10.00 -12.14 -2.56
C ILE A 136 -9.71 -11.05 -3.57
N MET A 137 -10.70 -10.68 -4.40
CA MET A 137 -10.53 -9.63 -5.40
C MET A 137 -10.22 -8.28 -4.77
N ALA A 138 -10.91 -7.91 -3.70
CA ALA A 138 -10.66 -6.68 -2.96
C ALA A 138 -9.24 -6.67 -2.34
N THR A 139 -8.79 -7.80 -1.81
CA THR A 139 -7.44 -7.96 -1.24
C THR A 139 -6.35 -7.79 -2.31
N ILE A 140 -6.56 -8.40 -3.50
CA ILE A 140 -5.66 -8.26 -4.65
C ILE A 140 -5.60 -6.80 -5.12
N CYS A 141 -6.75 -6.16 -5.27
CA CYS A 141 -6.82 -4.74 -5.66
C CYS A 141 -6.11 -3.84 -4.66
N LEU A 142 -6.34 -4.04 -3.36
CA LEU A 142 -5.70 -3.27 -2.30
C LEU A 142 -4.17 -3.44 -2.32
N PHE A 143 -3.68 -4.67 -2.50
CA PHE A 143 -2.25 -4.95 -2.57
C PHE A 143 -1.61 -4.33 -3.82
N ILE A 144 -2.12 -4.67 -5.00
CA ILE A 144 -1.53 -4.20 -6.28
C ILE A 144 -1.67 -2.69 -6.42
N GLY A 145 -2.80 -2.12 -6.05
CA GLY A 145 -3.03 -0.67 -6.09
C GLY A 145 -2.15 0.15 -5.15
N SER A 146 -1.56 -0.50 -4.13
CA SER A 146 -0.63 0.14 -3.21
C SER A 146 0.81 0.18 -3.74
N LEU A 147 1.18 -0.68 -4.69
CA LEU A 147 2.56 -0.79 -5.21
C LEU A 147 3.10 0.51 -5.81
N PRO A 148 2.33 1.28 -6.60
CA PRO A 148 2.79 2.58 -7.11
C PRO A 148 3.19 3.55 -6.00
N VAL A 149 2.39 3.64 -4.94
CA VAL A 149 2.68 4.55 -3.80
C VAL A 149 3.92 4.08 -3.04
N VAL A 150 4.14 2.76 -2.90
CA VAL A 150 5.36 2.21 -2.29
C VAL A 150 6.60 2.65 -3.08
N VAL A 151 6.63 2.43 -4.38
CA VAL A 151 7.83 2.73 -5.19
C VAL A 151 8.06 4.24 -5.34
N LEU A 152 7.00 5.05 -5.43
CA LEU A 152 7.08 6.50 -5.36
C LEU A 152 7.64 6.97 -4.01
N SER A 153 7.23 6.34 -2.92
CA SER A 153 7.75 6.62 -1.59
C SER A 153 9.26 6.35 -1.48
N PHE A 154 9.77 5.27 -2.09
CA PHE A 154 11.20 5.02 -2.19
C PHE A 154 11.94 6.11 -2.97
N LEU A 155 11.38 6.54 -4.11
CA LEU A 155 11.96 7.60 -4.93
C LEU A 155 12.01 8.93 -4.15
N ILE A 156 10.88 9.34 -3.57
CA ILE A 156 10.74 10.59 -2.81
C ILE A 156 11.66 10.59 -1.59
N TYR A 157 11.67 9.50 -0.80
CA TYR A 157 12.53 9.39 0.36
C TYR A 157 14.01 9.41 -0.02
N GLY A 158 14.37 8.80 -1.15
CA GLY A 158 15.73 8.84 -1.70
C GLY A 158 16.21 10.24 -2.05
N LEU A 159 15.30 11.17 -2.37
CA LEU A 159 15.58 12.57 -2.68
C LEU A 159 15.60 13.46 -1.42
N ILE A 160 14.57 13.36 -0.59
CA ILE A 160 14.31 14.28 0.54
C ILE A 160 15.02 13.82 1.81
N LYS A 161 15.11 12.50 2.07
CA LYS A 161 15.67 11.86 3.28
C LYS A 161 15.06 12.32 4.61
N LYS A 162 13.87 12.92 4.58
CA LYS A 162 13.15 13.39 5.77
C LYS A 162 11.89 12.54 5.99
N LYS A 163 11.88 11.79 7.09
CA LYS A 163 10.80 10.84 7.43
C LYS A 163 9.43 11.49 7.52
N ALA A 164 9.34 12.56 8.31
CA ALA A 164 8.08 13.26 8.55
C ALA A 164 7.48 13.84 7.25
N ILE A 165 8.32 14.33 6.33
CA ILE A 165 7.85 14.89 5.06
C ILE A 165 7.23 13.81 4.19
N LEU A 166 7.83 12.61 4.10
CA LEU A 166 7.26 11.52 3.31
C LEU A 166 5.90 11.08 3.85
N ILE A 167 5.79 10.91 5.18
CA ILE A 167 4.54 10.49 5.83
C ILE A 167 3.46 11.55 5.57
N LEU A 168 3.76 12.81 5.81
CA LEU A 168 2.82 13.92 5.60
C LEU A 168 2.40 14.03 4.13
N LEU A 169 3.35 13.91 3.20
CA LEU A 169 3.08 14.01 1.76
C LEU A 169 2.14 12.89 1.30
N ASN A 170 2.42 11.62 1.63
CA ASN A 170 1.54 10.52 1.26
C ASN A 170 0.15 10.66 1.89
N PHE A 171 0.07 11.10 3.15
CA PHE A 171 -1.20 11.33 3.82
C PHE A 171 -1.99 12.47 3.15
N VAL A 172 -1.36 13.61 2.88
CA VAL A 172 -2.02 14.76 2.24
C VAL A 172 -2.49 14.43 0.81
N LEU A 173 -1.70 13.66 0.05
CA LEU A 173 -2.08 13.27 -1.31
C LEU A 173 -3.26 12.30 -1.38
N THR A 174 -3.67 11.69 -0.28
CA THR A 174 -4.89 10.87 -0.27
C THR A 174 -6.17 11.69 -0.24
N PHE A 175 -6.18 12.93 0.25
CA PHE A 175 -7.40 13.73 0.29
C PHE A 175 -7.97 14.04 -1.12
N PRO A 176 -7.19 14.50 -2.10
CA PRO A 176 -7.71 14.68 -3.45
C PRO A 176 -8.04 13.35 -4.14
N SER A 177 -7.51 12.22 -3.67
CA SER A 177 -7.72 10.93 -4.32
C SER A 177 -9.19 10.50 -4.38
N ALA A 178 -10.00 10.83 -3.38
CA ALA A 178 -11.43 10.51 -3.36
C ALA A 178 -12.21 11.26 -4.46
N VAL A 179 -11.82 12.50 -4.74
CA VAL A 179 -12.41 13.32 -5.80
C VAL A 179 -11.87 12.89 -7.18
N ILE A 180 -10.55 12.68 -7.28
CA ILE A 180 -9.92 12.29 -8.53
C ILE A 180 -10.38 10.90 -8.98
N ALA A 181 -10.60 9.97 -8.05
CA ALA A 181 -11.03 8.61 -8.34
C ALA A 181 -12.36 8.51 -9.11
N VAL A 182 -13.22 9.52 -9.04
CA VAL A 182 -14.49 9.54 -9.79
C VAL A 182 -14.39 10.23 -11.15
N THR A 183 -13.25 10.85 -11.45
CA THR A 183 -12.99 11.52 -12.74
C THR A 183 -12.20 10.63 -13.69
N ASN A 184 -12.17 10.96 -14.97
CA ASN A 184 -11.35 10.24 -15.96
C ASN A 184 -9.83 10.42 -15.73
N ASN A 185 -9.43 11.41 -14.93
CA ASN A 185 -8.04 11.72 -14.63
C ASN A 185 -7.42 10.81 -13.56
N TRP A 186 -8.20 9.88 -12.99
CA TRP A 186 -7.70 8.95 -11.97
C TRP A 186 -6.46 8.16 -12.44
N ILE A 187 -6.35 7.90 -13.73
CA ILE A 187 -5.23 7.18 -14.36
C ILE A 187 -3.88 7.85 -14.06
N LEU A 188 -3.85 9.17 -13.98
CA LEU A 188 -2.64 9.97 -13.75
C LEU A 188 -2.26 10.10 -12.28
N PHE A 189 -3.12 9.66 -11.36
CA PHE A 189 -2.95 9.90 -9.93
C PHE A 189 -2.88 8.60 -9.13
N PRO A 190 -1.70 8.04 -8.87
CA PRO A 190 -1.52 6.72 -8.24
C PRO A 190 -2.19 6.56 -6.86
N TRP A 191 -2.36 7.65 -6.09
CA TRP A 191 -3.05 7.59 -4.79
C TRP A 191 -4.54 7.31 -4.92
N SER A 192 -5.16 7.52 -6.09
CA SER A 192 -6.57 7.23 -6.35
C SER A 192 -6.82 5.77 -6.78
N TYR A 193 -5.78 5.01 -7.13
CA TYR A 193 -5.93 3.68 -7.73
C TYR A 193 -6.70 2.71 -6.81
N ASN A 194 -6.35 2.66 -5.53
CA ASN A 194 -7.06 1.80 -4.59
C ASN A 194 -8.56 2.12 -4.53
N LEU A 195 -8.91 3.41 -4.37
CA LEU A 195 -10.31 3.82 -4.27
C LEU A 195 -11.08 3.52 -5.57
N ARG A 196 -10.49 3.81 -6.73
CA ARG A 196 -11.15 3.56 -8.02
C ARG A 196 -11.38 2.08 -8.30
N MET A 197 -10.34 1.25 -8.10
CA MET A 197 -10.43 -0.20 -8.35
C MET A 197 -11.35 -0.91 -7.38
N LEU A 198 -11.37 -0.49 -6.12
CA LEU A 198 -12.17 -1.12 -5.10
C LEU A 198 -13.66 -0.75 -5.19
N SER A 199 -14.00 0.41 -5.77
CA SER A 199 -15.39 0.86 -5.89
C SER A 199 -16.32 -0.18 -6.51
N PRO A 200 -16.06 -0.76 -7.69
CA PRO A 200 -16.95 -1.78 -8.27
C PRO A 200 -16.87 -3.11 -7.51
N VAL A 201 -15.72 -3.43 -6.90
CA VAL A 201 -15.53 -4.70 -6.19
C VAL A 201 -16.34 -4.76 -4.90
N VAL A 202 -16.35 -3.66 -4.12
CA VAL A 202 -17.04 -3.62 -2.82
C VAL A 202 -18.37 -2.88 -2.85
N GLY A 203 -18.73 -2.27 -3.99
CA GLY A 203 -19.98 -1.52 -4.13
C GLY A 203 -19.99 -0.21 -3.36
N VAL A 204 -18.82 0.45 -3.21
CA VAL A 204 -18.66 1.66 -2.40
C VAL A 204 -18.07 2.79 -3.24
N HIS A 205 -18.71 3.94 -3.18
CA HIS A 205 -18.21 5.16 -3.80
C HIS A 205 -16.91 5.65 -3.11
N PRO A 206 -15.95 6.26 -3.81
CA PRO A 206 -14.71 6.77 -3.22
C PRO A 206 -14.88 7.69 -2.01
N ASN A 207 -16.05 8.33 -1.84
CA ASN A 207 -16.39 9.13 -0.64
C ASN A 207 -16.86 8.30 0.56
N GLY A 208 -16.97 6.97 0.43
CA GLY A 208 -17.35 6.05 1.51
C GLY A 208 -18.84 5.72 1.57
N THR A 209 -19.69 6.27 0.70
CA THR A 209 -21.11 5.89 0.60
C THR A 209 -21.31 4.65 -0.28
N PHE A 210 -22.38 3.90 -0.09
CA PHE A 210 -22.70 2.79 -0.98
C PHE A 210 -23.13 3.29 -2.36
N LEU A 211 -22.69 2.56 -3.39
CA LEU A 211 -23.10 2.84 -4.77
C LEU A 211 -24.56 2.41 -5.00
N ASP A 212 -25.24 3.18 -5.86
CA ASP A 212 -26.55 2.82 -6.37
C ASP A 212 -26.41 1.81 -7.52
N THR A 213 -27.43 0.97 -7.69
CA THR A 213 -27.55 0.05 -8.81
C THR A 213 -27.59 0.83 -10.13
N GLY A 214 -26.62 0.57 -11.01
CA GLY A 214 -26.49 1.29 -12.29
C GLY A 214 -25.50 2.45 -12.30
N SER A 215 -24.79 2.69 -11.20
CA SER A 215 -23.71 3.68 -11.17
C SER A 215 -22.59 3.30 -12.15
N GLU A 216 -22.06 4.27 -12.90
CA GLU A 216 -20.89 4.09 -13.78
C GLU A 216 -19.65 3.58 -13.03
N LEU A 217 -19.58 3.82 -11.73
CA LEU A 217 -18.49 3.34 -10.87
C LEU A 217 -18.56 1.83 -10.60
N MET A 218 -19.63 1.13 -10.98
CA MET A 218 -19.76 -0.33 -10.88
C MET A 218 -19.08 -1.07 -12.03
N ASN A 219 -18.47 -0.37 -13.00
CA ASN A 219 -17.80 -1.02 -14.13
C ASN A 219 -16.50 -1.71 -13.69
N MET A 220 -16.49 -3.05 -13.78
CA MET A 220 -15.33 -3.88 -13.45
C MET A 220 -14.13 -3.71 -14.40
N GLU A 221 -14.33 -3.19 -15.62
CA GLU A 221 -13.22 -2.91 -16.54
C GLU A 221 -12.24 -1.91 -15.94
N THR A 222 -12.75 -0.94 -15.16
CA THR A 222 -11.89 0.03 -14.46
C THR A 222 -11.00 -0.63 -13.41
N THR A 223 -11.45 -1.72 -12.79
CA THR A 223 -10.63 -2.52 -11.86
C THR A 223 -9.48 -3.19 -12.60
N TYR A 224 -9.75 -3.88 -13.71
CA TYR A 224 -8.70 -4.54 -14.50
C TYR A 224 -7.70 -3.56 -15.09
N LEU A 225 -8.18 -2.42 -15.61
CA LEU A 225 -7.33 -1.34 -16.08
C LEU A 225 -6.44 -0.80 -14.94
N GLY A 226 -7.00 -0.60 -13.75
CA GLY A 226 -6.27 -0.13 -12.58
C GLY A 226 -5.19 -1.10 -12.10
N LEU A 227 -5.48 -2.41 -12.13
CA LEU A 227 -4.48 -3.44 -11.82
C LEU A 227 -3.30 -3.38 -12.81
N PHE A 228 -3.60 -3.29 -14.11
CA PHE A 228 -2.57 -3.15 -15.14
C PHE A 228 -1.73 -1.88 -14.95
N LEU A 229 -2.39 -0.73 -14.78
CA LEU A 229 -1.72 0.56 -14.55
C LEU A 229 -0.86 0.55 -13.29
N SER A 230 -1.33 -0.06 -12.22
CA SER A 230 -0.58 -0.16 -10.96
C SER A 230 0.73 -0.92 -11.16
N ILE A 231 0.69 -2.05 -11.87
CA ILE A 231 1.89 -2.84 -12.18
C ILE A 231 2.82 -2.06 -13.12
N ALA A 232 2.26 -1.41 -14.15
CA ALA A 232 3.04 -0.64 -15.12
C ALA A 232 3.76 0.54 -14.45
N VAL A 233 3.05 1.35 -13.65
CA VAL A 233 3.63 2.48 -12.91
C VAL A 233 4.69 2.00 -11.93
N TYR A 234 4.41 0.92 -11.19
CA TYR A 234 5.40 0.32 -10.29
C TYR A 234 6.68 -0.07 -11.03
N ALA A 235 6.57 -0.78 -12.15
CA ALA A 235 7.72 -1.23 -12.93
C ALA A 235 8.54 -0.05 -13.50
N VAL A 236 7.86 0.96 -14.05
CA VAL A 236 8.52 2.16 -14.62
C VAL A 236 9.26 2.94 -13.54
N VAL A 237 8.59 3.25 -12.42
CA VAL A 237 9.19 4.05 -11.34
C VAL A 237 10.30 3.27 -10.63
N LEU A 238 10.16 1.94 -10.45
CA LEU A 238 11.21 1.09 -9.90
C LEU A 238 12.45 1.15 -10.80
N THR A 239 12.28 1.00 -12.10
CA THR A 239 13.38 1.07 -13.06
C THR A 239 14.10 2.43 -13.01
N LEU A 240 13.35 3.52 -12.97
CA LEU A 240 13.91 4.87 -12.82
C LEU A 240 14.70 5.01 -11.51
N ASN A 241 14.16 4.52 -10.39
CA ASN A 241 14.84 4.56 -9.11
C ASN A 241 16.16 3.78 -9.13
N LEU A 242 16.16 2.58 -9.73
CA LEU A 242 17.38 1.76 -9.88
C LEU A 242 18.43 2.43 -10.77
N LEU A 243 18.02 3.10 -11.85
CA LEU A 243 18.93 3.85 -12.72
C LEU A 243 19.57 5.03 -11.98
N ILE A 244 18.79 5.79 -11.19
CA ILE A 244 19.30 6.90 -10.36
C ILE A 244 20.32 6.37 -9.35
N LYS A 245 20.04 5.26 -8.67
CA LYS A 245 20.96 4.64 -7.70
C LYS A 245 22.24 4.14 -8.36
N ASN A 246 22.15 3.57 -9.57
CA ASN A 246 23.30 3.11 -10.33
C ASN A 246 24.22 4.27 -10.76
N LYS A 247 23.65 5.39 -11.25
CA LYS A 247 24.43 6.59 -11.58
C LYS A 247 25.17 7.14 -10.35
N ARG A 248 24.49 7.25 -9.20
CA ARG A 248 25.11 7.71 -7.94
C ARG A 248 26.27 6.82 -7.48
N SER A 249 26.29 5.54 -7.81
CA SER A 249 27.44 4.66 -7.50
C SER A 249 28.66 4.97 -8.35
N LYS A 250 28.47 5.46 -9.59
CA LYS A 250 29.55 5.74 -10.55
C LYS A 250 30.13 7.16 -10.44
N CYS A 251 29.36 8.16 -10.00
CA CYS A 251 29.79 9.56 -9.95
C CYS A 251 30.76 9.89 -8.78
N PHE A 252 31.22 8.91 -8.03
CA PHE A 252 32.15 9.11 -6.91
C PHE A 252 33.40 8.21 -7.02
N VAL A 253 33.70 7.72 -8.21
CA VAL A 253 34.98 7.19 -8.65
C VAL A 253 35.69 8.26 -9.48
#